data_324bbe381e1b968996158b1d39e0d6fe
#
_entry.id   324bbe381e1b968996158b1d39e0d6fe
#
_cell.length_a   1.000
_cell.length_b   1.000
_cell.length_c   1.000
_cell.angle_alpha   90.00
_cell.angle_beta   90.00
_cell.angle_gamma   90.00
#
_symmetry.space_group_name_H-M   'P 1'
#
loop_
_entity.id
_entity.type
_entity.pdbx_description
1 polymer ?
#
loop_
_entity_poly.entity_id
_entity_poly.type
_entity_poly.pdbx_seq_one_letter_code
_entity_poly.pdbx_strand_id
1 'polypeptide(L)'
;MRYRSLSKSKADRNMEPFIIDIEATDETNYEVSSHEGEEFIYVMEGAVEIAYGKKNHIIEAGDSIYYDSIVPHHVHGFKGQAAKILAVVYTPI
;
A
#
# COMPACT_ATOMS: atom_id res chain seq x y z
N MET A 1 9.38 -4.17 5.63
CA MET A 1 9.03 -3.72 4.28
C MET A 1 10.19 -3.01 3.63
N ARG A 2 10.40 -3.22 2.36
CA ARG A 2 11.37 -2.46 1.60
C ARG A 2 10.65 -1.63 0.54
N TYR A 3 11.06 -0.37 0.44
CA TYR A 3 10.47 0.60 -0.48
C TYR A 3 11.50 1.00 -1.50
N ARG A 4 11.11 0.97 -2.77
CA ARG A 4 11.95 1.47 -3.87
C ARG A 4 11.18 2.55 -4.60
N SER A 5 11.69 3.80 -4.52
CA SER A 5 11.09 4.92 -5.23
C SER A 5 11.32 4.77 -6.73
N LEU A 6 10.30 5.05 -7.51
CA LEU A 6 10.36 5.03 -8.97
C LEU A 6 10.38 6.43 -9.57
N SER A 7 10.53 7.47 -8.74
CA SER A 7 10.40 8.85 -9.19
C SER A 7 11.54 9.75 -8.77
N LYS A 8 12.71 9.21 -8.50
CA LYS A 8 13.86 9.98 -8.01
C LYS A 8 14.34 11.06 -8.97
N SER A 9 14.14 10.88 -10.26
CA SER A 9 14.70 11.77 -11.28
C SER A 9 13.84 13.00 -11.57
N LYS A 10 12.66 13.11 -10.94
CA LYS A 10 11.75 14.23 -11.18
C LYS A 10 11.48 14.99 -9.89
N ALA A 11 11.75 16.30 -9.88
CA ALA A 11 11.34 17.22 -8.83
C ALA A 11 9.90 17.67 -9.07
N ASP A 12 9.26 18.24 -8.07
CA ASP A 12 7.90 18.82 -8.15
C ASP A 12 6.84 17.84 -8.66
N ARG A 13 6.98 16.59 -8.31
CA ARG A 13 6.00 15.58 -8.66
C ARG A 13 4.87 15.53 -7.63
N ASN A 14 3.67 15.23 -8.12
CA ASN A 14 2.49 15.06 -7.24
C ASN A 14 2.31 13.62 -6.80
N MET A 15 2.81 12.68 -7.57
CA MET A 15 2.68 11.25 -7.29
C MET A 15 4.01 10.68 -6.81
N GLU A 16 3.92 9.78 -5.83
CA GLU A 16 5.07 9.03 -5.32
C GLU A 16 4.85 7.55 -5.59
N PRO A 17 5.40 7.01 -6.67
CA PRO A 17 5.29 5.59 -6.95
C PRO A 17 6.40 4.80 -6.27
N PHE A 18 6.02 3.66 -5.68
CA PHE A 18 6.95 2.77 -4.98
C PHE A 18 6.69 1.32 -5.38
N ILE A 19 7.76 0.54 -5.44
CA ILE A 19 7.65 -0.90 -5.35
C ILE A 19 7.91 -1.26 -3.89
N ILE A 20 7.01 -1.99 -3.29
CA ILE A 20 7.10 -2.38 -1.88
C ILE A 20 7.15 -3.90 -1.79
N ASP A 21 8.22 -4.40 -1.17
CA ASP A 21 8.33 -5.81 -0.83
C ASP A 21 7.85 -5.98 0.61
N ILE A 22 6.76 -6.72 0.77
CA ILE A 22 6.17 -7.02 2.07
C ILE A 22 6.69 -8.39 2.49
N GLU A 23 7.38 -8.44 3.61
CA GLU A 23 7.96 -9.67 4.12
C GLU A 23 6.93 -10.49 4.88
N ALA A 24 7.08 -11.82 4.85
CA ALA A 24 6.27 -12.70 5.67
C ALA A 24 6.52 -12.39 7.14
N THR A 25 5.47 -12.41 7.94
CA THR A 25 5.56 -12.11 9.36
C THR A 25 4.45 -12.80 10.14
N ASP A 26 4.73 -13.09 11.42
CA ASP A 26 3.73 -13.57 12.37
C ASP A 26 3.07 -12.43 13.15
N GLU A 27 3.52 -11.20 12.93
CA GLU A 27 2.97 -10.04 13.65
C GLU A 27 1.51 -9.82 13.28
N THR A 28 0.70 -9.47 14.27
CA THR A 28 -0.72 -9.18 14.10
C THR A 28 -1.08 -7.74 14.53
N ASN A 29 -0.11 -7.00 15.06
CA ASN A 29 -0.31 -5.61 15.43
C ASN A 29 0.18 -4.73 14.29
N TYR A 30 -0.73 -3.94 13.73
CA TYR A 30 -0.45 -3.08 12.60
C TYR A 30 -0.64 -1.62 12.98
N GLU A 31 0.29 -0.78 12.52
CA GLU A 31 0.13 0.65 12.66
C GLU A 31 -0.83 1.16 11.57
N VAL A 32 -1.82 1.89 12.00
CA VAL A 32 -2.82 2.46 11.11
C VAL A 32 -2.37 3.84 10.68
N SER A 33 -2.45 4.11 9.38
CA SER A 33 -2.10 5.40 8.79
C SER A 33 -3.35 6.19 8.44
N SER A 34 -3.25 7.50 8.52
CA SER A 34 -4.31 8.40 8.05
C SER A 34 -3.63 9.72 7.65
N HIS A 35 -3.84 10.14 6.42
CA HIS A 35 -3.29 11.40 5.91
C HIS A 35 -4.10 11.87 4.72
N GLU A 36 -3.98 13.15 4.39
CA GLU A 36 -4.65 13.66 3.20
C GLU A 36 -4.04 13.07 1.94
N GLY A 37 -4.88 12.92 0.91
CA GLY A 37 -4.46 12.43 -0.38
C GLY A 37 -5.14 11.14 -0.77
N GLU A 38 -4.52 10.46 -1.71
CA GLU A 38 -5.04 9.24 -2.30
C GLU A 38 -3.93 8.22 -2.45
N GLU A 39 -4.30 6.94 -2.48
CA GLU A 39 -3.38 5.85 -2.73
C GLU A 39 -3.96 4.88 -3.75
N PHE A 40 -3.11 4.41 -4.65
CA PHE A 40 -3.42 3.34 -5.58
C PHE A 40 -2.44 2.20 -5.33
N ILE A 41 -2.97 0.99 -5.21
CA ILE A 41 -2.15 -0.21 -5.00
C ILE A 41 -2.50 -1.25 -6.05
N TYR A 42 -1.49 -1.74 -6.74
CA TYR A 42 -1.57 -2.88 -7.65
C TYR A 42 -0.73 -4.02 -7.08
N VAL A 43 -1.33 -5.20 -6.91
CA VAL A 43 -0.62 -6.36 -6.35
C VAL A 43 0.09 -7.09 -7.47
N MET A 44 1.41 -7.18 -7.38
CA MET A 44 2.26 -7.83 -8.38
C MET A 44 2.46 -9.31 -8.07
N GLU A 45 2.64 -9.65 -6.80
CA GLU A 45 2.88 -11.01 -6.35
C GLU A 45 2.20 -11.21 -5.00
N GLY A 46 1.67 -12.41 -4.78
CA GLY A 46 1.01 -12.75 -3.53
C GLY A 46 -0.37 -12.13 -3.40
N ALA A 47 -0.77 -11.86 -2.19
CA ALA A 47 -2.02 -11.19 -1.87
C ALA A 47 -1.85 -10.32 -0.65
N VAL A 48 -2.59 -9.22 -0.60
CA VAL A 48 -2.57 -8.31 0.55
C VAL A 48 -3.97 -8.17 1.12
N GLU A 49 -4.03 -7.85 2.39
CA GLU A 49 -5.25 -7.43 3.05
C GLU A 49 -5.13 -5.96 3.38
N ILE A 50 -6.16 -5.20 3.04
CA ILE A 50 -6.21 -3.78 3.33
C ILE A 50 -7.33 -3.55 4.32
N ALA A 51 -6.93 -3.14 5.53
CA ALA A 51 -7.88 -2.66 6.52
C ALA A 51 -8.16 -1.19 6.18
N TYR A 52 -9.41 -0.88 5.85
CA TYR A 52 -9.81 0.45 5.44
C TYR A 52 -11.06 0.86 6.21
N GLY A 53 -10.88 1.77 7.16
CA GLY A 53 -11.93 2.08 8.11
C GLY A 53 -12.32 0.82 8.89
N LYS A 54 -13.58 0.42 8.77
CA LYS A 54 -14.11 -0.77 9.43
C LYS A 54 -14.19 -1.99 8.51
N LYS A 55 -13.70 -1.87 7.28
CA LYS A 55 -13.77 -2.93 6.27
C LYS A 55 -12.39 -3.49 5.97
N ASN A 56 -12.36 -4.76 5.59
CA ASN A 56 -11.14 -5.41 5.11
C ASN A 56 -11.35 -5.86 3.68
N HIS A 57 -10.35 -5.60 2.84
CA HIS A 57 -10.37 -6.00 1.43
C HIS A 57 -9.17 -6.89 1.16
N ILE A 58 -9.38 -8.00 0.49
CA ILE A 58 -8.31 -8.89 0.06
C ILE A 58 -8.08 -8.66 -1.43
N ILE A 59 -6.85 -8.28 -1.78
CA ILE A 59 -6.46 -7.97 -3.15
C ILE A 59 -5.42 -8.98 -3.58
N GLU A 60 -5.71 -9.74 -4.62
CA GLU A 60 -4.81 -10.77 -5.14
C GLU A 60 -3.95 -10.22 -6.27
N ALA A 61 -2.89 -10.95 -6.60
CA ALA A 61 -2.00 -10.58 -7.71
C ALA A 61 -2.80 -10.31 -8.98
N GLY A 62 -2.51 -9.19 -9.64
CA GLY A 62 -3.22 -8.75 -10.84
C GLY A 62 -4.38 -7.81 -10.56
N ASP A 63 -4.81 -7.69 -9.30
CA ASP A 63 -5.88 -6.80 -8.91
C ASP A 63 -5.33 -5.54 -8.26
N SER A 64 -6.18 -4.53 -8.14
CA SER A 64 -5.79 -3.24 -7.59
C SER A 64 -6.90 -2.65 -6.73
N ILE A 65 -6.52 -1.63 -5.96
CA ILE A 65 -7.45 -0.84 -5.17
C ILE A 65 -7.02 0.62 -5.20
N TYR A 66 -7.98 1.52 -5.15
CA TYR A 66 -7.75 2.95 -5.14
C TYR A 66 -8.62 3.54 -4.02
N TYR A 67 -8.04 4.32 -3.12
CA TYR A 67 -8.80 4.82 -1.97
C TYR A 67 -8.26 6.16 -1.47
N ASP A 68 -9.11 6.84 -0.70
CA ASP A 68 -8.75 8.08 -0.02
C ASP A 68 -7.93 7.76 1.23
N SER A 69 -6.77 8.39 1.35
CA SER A 69 -5.83 8.08 2.43
C SER A 69 -6.26 8.65 3.78
N ILE A 70 -7.25 9.56 3.81
CA ILE A 70 -7.71 10.14 5.06
C ILE A 70 -8.45 9.12 5.94
N VAL A 71 -9.08 8.13 5.34
CA VAL A 71 -9.71 7.05 6.09
C VAL A 71 -8.60 6.20 6.71
N PRO A 72 -8.65 5.92 8.01
CA PRO A 72 -7.62 5.08 8.65
C PRO A 72 -7.46 3.76 7.92
N HIS A 73 -6.22 3.41 7.60
CA HIS A 73 -5.95 2.23 6.78
C HIS A 73 -4.63 1.57 7.14
N HIS A 74 -4.52 0.31 6.76
CA HIS A 74 -3.30 -0.46 6.89
C HIS A 74 -3.24 -1.53 5.79
N VAL A 75 -2.04 -1.75 5.24
CA VAL A 75 -1.80 -2.76 4.20
C VAL A 75 -0.80 -3.78 4.75
N HIS A 76 -1.14 -5.05 4.65
CA HIS A 76 -0.25 -6.13 5.09
C HIS A 76 -0.47 -7.37 4.21
N GLY A 77 0.49 -8.29 4.25
CA GLY A 77 0.36 -9.55 3.53
C GLY A 77 -0.82 -10.36 4.05
N PHE A 78 -1.59 -10.94 3.15
CA PHE A 78 -2.73 -11.77 3.53
C PHE A 78 -2.22 -12.97 4.34
N LYS A 79 -2.79 -13.17 5.52
CA LYS A 79 -2.38 -14.25 6.46
C LYS A 79 -0.90 -14.21 6.81
N GLY A 80 -0.30 -13.02 6.82
CA GLY A 80 1.10 -12.85 7.17
C GLY A 80 2.08 -13.31 6.10
N GLN A 81 1.63 -13.61 4.89
CA GLN A 81 2.50 -14.07 3.81
C GLN A 81 3.17 -12.91 3.09
N ALA A 82 4.26 -13.20 2.41
CA ALA A 82 4.98 -12.21 1.63
C ALA A 82 4.15 -11.77 0.42
N ALA A 83 4.34 -10.52 0.01
CA ALA A 83 3.69 -9.98 -1.19
C ALA A 83 4.56 -8.89 -1.79
N LYS A 84 4.29 -8.56 -3.05
CA LYS A 84 4.93 -7.44 -3.72
C LYS A 84 3.85 -6.57 -4.36
N ILE A 85 3.93 -5.27 -4.10
CA ILE A 85 2.94 -4.32 -4.61
C ILE A 85 3.63 -3.13 -5.29
N LEU A 86 2.91 -2.54 -6.24
CA LEU A 86 3.19 -1.21 -6.74
C LEU A 86 2.19 -0.27 -6.03
N ALA A 87 2.71 0.68 -5.29
CA ALA A 87 1.89 1.68 -4.62
C ALA A 87 2.19 3.06 -5.18
N VAL A 88 1.14 3.82 -5.45
CA VAL A 88 1.26 5.22 -5.86
C VAL A 88 0.54 6.06 -4.82
N VAL A 89 1.28 6.97 -4.21
CA VAL A 89 0.75 7.83 -3.15
C VAL A 89 0.73 9.26 -3.65
N TYR A 90 -0.40 9.91 -3.48
CA TYR A 90 -0.56 11.33 -3.76
C TYR A 90 -0.83 12.05 -2.44
N THR A 91 0.01 13.02 -2.12
CA THR A 91 -0.19 13.89 -0.96
C THR A 91 -0.24 15.32 -1.47
N PRO A 92 -1.35 16.04 -1.25
CA PRO A 92 -1.57 17.35 -1.87
C PRO A 92 -0.78 18.51 -1.26
N ILE A 93 0.12 18.25 -0.34
CA ILE A 93 0.86 19.31 0.35
C ILE A 93 2.32 19.26 -0.01
#